data_c10b5980b393baa397644ce8a205c96f
#
_entry.id   c10b5980b393baa397644ce8a205c96f
#
_cell.length_a   1.000
_cell.length_b   1.000
_cell.length_c   1.000
_cell.angle_alpha   90.00
_cell.angle_beta   90.00
_cell.angle_gamma   90.00
#
_symmetry.space_group_name_H-M   'P 1'
#
loop_
_entity.id
_entity.type
_entity.pdbx_description
1 polymer ?
#
loop_
_entity_poly.entity_id
_entity_poly.type
_entity_poly.pdbx_seq_one_letter_code
_entity_poly.pdbx_strand_id
1 'polypeptide(L)'
;MKIAFYGSSLVSSYWNGAATYYRGIIRDLARRGYDITFYEPDAYDRQSHRDIEPPDWCRVVVYPATIEHMKRVVARAAEADIVVKASGVGVFDNELLDGVMAAARPDAMRIFWDVDAPATIAELREHPDHPMHAGLADLDAVLTYGGGPPIVAAYESLGARHCRPIYNALDPDTHHPVAPDEKFRCDLGFLANRLPDRERRVEEFFLNAAEQLPDRAFLLGGAGWEDKPKSSNVRYIGHVPTRDHNAFNSTALAVLNVARDSMATIGYSPATRVFEAAGAAACIVTDAWEGVGLFLEPGKEILVARDGRDVAALIAELTPHRAAEIGRRALARVLRDHTYAQRGAEVDAFFRKFRERGQMRERREAGRAGAEGVL
;
A
#
# COMPACT_ATOMS: atom_id res chain seq x y z
N MET A 1 20.32 12.67 -4.97
CA MET A 1 19.28 13.62 -4.52
C MET A 1 18.88 13.28 -3.09
N LYS A 2 18.65 14.31 -2.28
CA LYS A 2 18.22 14.14 -0.89
C LYS A 2 16.69 14.13 -0.82
N ILE A 3 16.13 13.14 -0.11
CA ILE A 3 14.68 13.06 0.14
C ILE A 3 14.42 13.21 1.64
N ALA A 4 13.56 14.16 2.01
CA ALA A 4 12.97 14.23 3.34
C ALA A 4 11.57 13.61 3.26
N PHE A 5 11.39 12.46 3.90
CA PHE A 5 10.15 11.69 3.88
C PHE A 5 9.49 11.74 5.26
N TYR A 6 8.30 12.30 5.35
CA TYR A 6 7.52 12.43 6.60
C TYR A 6 6.36 11.43 6.55
N GLY A 7 6.43 10.38 7.35
CA GLY A 7 5.46 9.28 7.33
C GLY A 7 5.12 8.73 8.72
N SER A 8 4.27 7.72 8.74
CA SER A 8 3.75 7.12 9.98
C SER A 8 4.80 6.36 10.77
N SER A 9 5.42 5.36 10.19
CA SER A 9 6.61 4.66 10.70
C SER A 9 7.23 3.77 9.63
N LEU A 10 8.56 3.74 9.57
CA LEU A 10 9.33 2.82 8.75
C LEU A 10 9.71 1.56 9.54
N VAL A 11 9.95 1.70 10.85
CA VAL A 11 10.49 0.61 11.71
C VAL A 11 9.40 -0.23 12.38
N SER A 12 8.13 0.17 12.27
CA SER A 12 7.01 -0.55 12.87
C SER A 12 5.84 -0.70 11.91
N SER A 13 5.38 -1.94 11.73
CA SER A 13 4.14 -2.28 11.04
C SER A 13 2.93 -2.36 11.99
N TYR A 14 3.14 -2.10 13.28
CA TYR A 14 2.07 -2.12 14.28
C TYR A 14 1.04 -1.02 13.99
N TRP A 15 -0.20 -1.43 13.71
CA TRP A 15 -1.29 -0.55 13.22
C TRP A 15 -0.86 0.36 12.05
N ASN A 16 0.04 -0.14 11.21
CA ASN A 16 0.63 0.62 10.12
C ASN A 16 0.80 -0.26 8.87
N GLY A 17 -0.27 -0.43 8.10
CA GLY A 17 -0.27 -1.22 6.87
C GLY A 17 0.64 -0.66 5.77
N ALA A 18 1.07 0.60 5.87
CA ALA A 18 1.94 1.23 4.89
C ALA A 18 3.44 0.96 5.12
N ALA A 19 3.85 0.40 6.27
CA ALA A 19 5.27 0.19 6.59
C ALA A 19 6.00 -0.67 5.54
N THR A 20 5.43 -1.81 5.16
CA THR A 20 6.02 -2.70 4.13
C THR A 20 6.13 -2.01 2.78
N TYR A 21 5.13 -1.24 2.41
CA TYR A 21 5.10 -0.44 1.19
C TYR A 21 6.22 0.62 1.19
N TYR A 22 6.36 1.40 2.26
CA TYR A 22 7.45 2.37 2.39
C TYR A 22 8.82 1.70 2.31
N ARG A 23 9.02 0.61 3.07
CA ARG A 23 10.28 -0.14 3.10
C ARG A 23 10.70 -0.59 1.71
N GLY A 24 9.78 -1.19 0.96
CA GLY A 24 10.06 -1.70 -0.37
C GLY A 24 10.49 -0.60 -1.34
N ILE A 25 9.75 0.50 -1.41
CA ILE A 25 10.02 1.60 -2.34
C ILE A 25 11.26 2.39 -1.91
N ILE A 26 11.38 2.77 -0.64
CA ILE A 26 12.48 3.58 -0.13
C ILE A 26 13.81 2.82 -0.26
N ARG A 27 13.83 1.51 0.02
CA ARG A 27 15.01 0.66 -0.17
C ARG A 27 15.48 0.65 -1.62
N ASP A 28 14.58 0.55 -2.60
CA ASP A 28 14.96 0.58 -4.02
C ASP A 28 15.44 1.98 -4.45
N LEU A 29 14.79 3.04 -3.98
CA LEU A 29 15.26 4.41 -4.22
C LEU A 29 16.67 4.64 -3.64
N ALA A 30 16.94 4.14 -2.43
CA ALA A 30 18.29 4.21 -1.85
C ALA A 30 19.34 3.48 -2.69
N ARG A 31 19.01 2.27 -3.19
CA ARG A 31 19.86 1.52 -4.14
C ARG A 31 20.12 2.29 -5.44
N ARG A 32 19.21 3.19 -5.83
CA ARG A 32 19.36 4.09 -7.00
C ARG A 32 20.14 5.37 -6.69
N GLY A 33 20.68 5.49 -5.46
CA GLY A 33 21.53 6.61 -5.05
C GLY A 33 20.81 7.82 -4.49
N TYR A 34 19.58 7.66 -4.01
CA TYR A 34 18.90 8.67 -3.21
C TYR A 34 19.38 8.60 -1.76
N ASP A 35 19.66 9.77 -1.17
CA ASP A 35 19.96 9.94 0.25
C ASP A 35 18.67 10.26 0.98
N ILE A 36 18.14 9.31 1.76
CA ILE A 36 16.77 9.39 2.28
C ILE A 36 16.79 9.47 3.80
N THR A 37 16.13 10.50 4.32
CA THR A 37 15.80 10.60 5.74
C THR A 37 14.30 10.44 5.93
N PHE A 38 13.89 9.44 6.71
CA PHE A 38 12.51 9.20 7.08
C PHE A 38 12.26 9.76 8.49
N TYR A 39 11.31 10.67 8.59
CA TYR A 39 10.87 11.30 9.84
C TYR A 39 9.57 10.65 10.28
N GLU A 40 9.56 10.06 11.49
CA GLU A 40 8.39 9.42 12.08
C GLU A 40 8.14 9.87 13.51
N PRO A 41 6.89 10.17 13.90
CA PRO A 41 6.56 10.53 15.26
C PRO A 41 6.58 9.30 16.18
N ASP A 42 7.03 9.47 17.40
CA ASP A 42 6.84 8.50 18.49
C ASP A 42 5.38 8.58 18.96
N ALA A 43 4.51 7.81 18.32
CA ALA A 43 3.08 7.80 18.57
C ALA A 43 2.51 6.39 18.40
N TYR A 44 1.33 6.15 19.01
CA TYR A 44 0.56 4.88 18.90
C TYR A 44 1.35 3.66 19.36
N ASP A 45 2.29 3.83 20.27
CA ASP A 45 3.12 2.75 20.82
C ASP A 45 3.95 1.99 19.75
N ARG A 46 4.16 2.62 18.59
CA ARG A 46 4.87 2.00 17.46
C ARG A 46 6.33 1.71 17.78
N GLN A 47 6.97 2.56 18.60
CA GLN A 47 8.39 2.39 18.94
C GLN A 47 8.66 1.21 19.86
N SER A 48 7.69 0.79 20.69
CA SER A 48 7.78 -0.42 21.51
C SER A 48 7.40 -1.69 20.71
N HIS A 49 6.79 -1.52 19.52
CA HIS A 49 6.39 -2.60 18.63
C HIS A 49 7.14 -2.55 17.29
N ARG A 50 8.45 -2.25 17.35
CA ARG A 50 9.30 -2.35 16.17
C ARG A 50 9.39 -3.80 15.69
N ASP A 51 9.26 -4.01 14.41
CA ASP A 51 9.46 -5.31 13.76
C ASP A 51 10.73 -5.37 12.91
N ILE A 52 11.39 -4.22 12.69
CA ILE A 52 12.75 -4.13 12.15
C ILE A 52 13.58 -3.09 12.93
N GLU A 53 14.90 -3.27 12.94
CA GLU A 53 15.82 -2.22 13.33
C GLU A 53 15.90 -1.13 12.24
N PRO A 54 16.30 0.12 12.59
CA PRO A 54 16.55 1.15 11.59
C PRO A 54 17.53 0.63 10.52
N PRO A 55 17.12 0.61 9.25
CA PRO A 55 17.95 0.05 8.19
C PRO A 55 19.13 0.97 7.84
N ASP A 56 20.19 0.40 7.31
CA ASP A 56 21.39 1.12 6.85
C ASP A 56 21.17 1.94 5.57
N TRP A 57 20.17 1.57 4.79
CA TRP A 57 19.81 2.25 3.53
C TRP A 57 18.92 3.49 3.71
N CYS A 58 18.45 3.81 4.91
CA CYS A 58 17.62 4.98 5.19
C CYS A 58 17.90 5.49 6.59
N ARG A 59 18.17 6.80 6.70
CA ARG A 59 18.26 7.44 8.03
C ARG A 59 16.85 7.60 8.60
N VAL A 60 16.57 6.93 9.72
CA VAL A 60 15.29 7.07 10.43
C VAL A 60 15.46 8.05 11.59
N VAL A 61 14.63 9.07 11.63
CA VAL A 61 14.57 10.08 12.71
C VAL A 61 13.22 9.95 13.41
N VAL A 62 13.23 9.31 14.56
CA VAL A 62 12.07 9.26 15.46
C VAL A 62 12.04 10.53 16.31
N TYR A 63 10.90 11.21 16.34
CA TYR A 63 10.74 12.43 17.11
C TYR A 63 9.54 12.35 18.08
N PRO A 64 9.65 12.93 19.28
CA PRO A 64 8.51 12.98 20.21
C PRO A 64 7.30 13.66 19.55
N ALA A 65 6.11 13.09 19.74
CA ALA A 65 4.86 13.60 19.15
C ALA A 65 4.38 14.88 19.85
N THR A 66 5.18 15.94 19.78
CA THR A 66 4.88 17.29 20.29
C THR A 66 5.05 18.33 19.20
N ILE A 67 4.31 19.43 19.29
CA ILE A 67 4.39 20.55 18.32
C ILE A 67 5.81 21.10 18.20
N GLU A 68 6.55 21.19 19.32
CA GLU A 68 7.93 21.71 19.32
C GLU A 68 8.86 20.82 18.50
N HIS A 69 8.80 19.49 18.71
CA HIS A 69 9.65 18.55 17.98
C HIS A 69 9.22 18.42 16.52
N MET A 70 7.91 18.45 16.25
CA MET A 70 7.37 18.50 14.88
C MET A 70 7.94 19.71 14.13
N LYS A 71 7.92 20.94 14.71
CA LYS A 71 8.51 22.13 14.07
C LYS A 71 10.02 21.99 13.80
N ARG A 72 10.76 21.31 14.66
CA ARG A 72 12.21 21.07 14.46
C ARG A 72 12.47 20.15 13.27
N VAL A 73 11.67 19.08 13.10
CA VAL A 73 11.84 18.16 11.96
C VAL A 73 11.31 18.77 10.66
N VAL A 74 10.25 19.58 10.72
CA VAL A 74 9.73 20.36 9.60
C VAL A 74 10.80 21.25 8.99
N ALA A 75 11.60 21.95 9.80
CA ALA A 75 12.67 22.81 9.32
C ALA A 75 13.72 22.06 8.45
N ARG A 76 13.85 20.74 8.60
CA ARG A 76 14.75 19.92 7.79
C ARG A 76 14.29 19.75 6.35
N ALA A 77 13.03 20.06 6.02
CA ALA A 77 12.57 20.07 4.64
C ALA A 77 13.37 21.03 3.74
N ALA A 78 13.91 22.10 4.31
CA ALA A 78 14.78 23.04 3.60
C ALA A 78 16.11 22.44 3.10
N GLU A 79 16.51 21.29 3.60
CA GLU A 79 17.78 20.63 3.22
C GLU A 79 17.60 19.60 2.08
N ALA A 80 16.36 19.32 1.68
CA ALA A 80 16.03 18.27 0.73
C ALA A 80 15.80 18.80 -0.69
N ASP A 81 16.09 17.94 -1.68
CA ASP A 81 15.75 18.16 -3.08
C ASP A 81 14.31 17.74 -3.38
N ILE A 82 13.81 16.77 -2.60
CA ILE A 82 12.45 16.23 -2.69
C ILE A 82 11.88 16.16 -1.27
N VAL A 83 10.73 16.75 -1.08
CA VAL A 83 9.97 16.69 0.18
C VAL A 83 8.73 15.87 -0.03
N VAL A 84 8.59 14.80 0.76
CA VAL A 84 7.44 13.90 0.72
C VAL A 84 6.73 13.93 2.05
N LYS A 85 5.45 14.29 2.07
CA LYS A 85 4.58 14.08 3.23
C LYS A 85 3.57 12.98 2.88
N ALA A 86 3.60 11.89 3.64
CA ALA A 86 2.64 10.81 3.48
C ALA A 86 1.37 11.09 4.29
N SER A 87 0.21 10.61 3.82
CA SER A 87 -1.03 10.62 4.62
C SER A 87 -0.96 9.62 5.78
N GLY A 88 -1.87 9.76 6.75
CA GLY A 88 -2.04 8.79 7.84
C GLY A 88 -0.84 8.70 8.79
N VAL A 89 -0.11 9.80 9.02
CA VAL A 89 0.90 9.89 10.08
C VAL A 89 0.24 9.68 11.44
N GLY A 90 -0.97 10.25 11.58
CA GLY A 90 -1.87 10.04 12.71
C GLY A 90 -1.77 11.11 13.80
N VAL A 91 -0.72 11.92 13.76
CA VAL A 91 -0.54 13.09 14.65
C VAL A 91 -0.06 14.28 13.84
N PHE A 92 -0.69 15.44 14.06
CA PHE A 92 -0.35 16.71 13.37
C PHE A 92 -0.37 16.61 11.84
N ASP A 93 -1.27 15.81 11.27
CA ASP A 93 -1.24 15.51 9.82
C ASP A 93 -1.30 16.77 8.96
N ASN A 94 -2.18 17.71 9.26
CA ASN A 94 -2.36 18.94 8.51
C ASN A 94 -1.22 19.94 8.78
N GLU A 95 -0.86 20.16 10.05
CA GLU A 95 0.23 21.05 10.44
C GLU A 95 1.57 20.58 9.88
N LEU A 96 1.76 19.25 9.80
CA LEU A 96 2.94 18.66 9.21
C LEU A 96 2.97 18.87 7.69
N LEU A 97 1.83 18.70 7.00
CA LEU A 97 1.74 18.95 5.56
C LEU A 97 2.06 20.41 5.25
N ASP A 98 1.34 21.35 5.86
CA ASP A 98 1.53 22.77 5.65
C ASP A 98 2.95 23.20 5.99
N GLY A 99 3.46 22.75 7.14
CA GLY A 99 4.79 23.09 7.61
C GLY A 99 5.91 22.62 6.68
N VAL A 100 5.89 21.34 6.23
CA VAL A 100 6.96 20.81 5.38
C VAL A 100 6.92 21.41 3.97
N MET A 101 5.71 21.70 3.44
CA MET A 101 5.57 22.34 2.12
C MET A 101 6.02 23.81 2.15
N ALA A 102 5.74 24.54 3.25
CA ALA A 102 6.22 25.90 3.44
C ALA A 102 7.72 25.98 3.70
N ALA A 103 8.31 25.00 4.42
CA ALA A 103 9.74 24.98 4.70
C ALA A 103 10.59 24.49 3.53
N ALA A 104 10.02 23.79 2.57
CA ALA A 104 10.72 23.30 1.38
C ALA A 104 11.28 24.44 0.55
N ARG A 105 12.53 24.27 0.03
CA ARG A 105 13.13 25.24 -0.88
C ARG A 105 12.23 25.47 -2.11
N PRO A 106 12.30 26.64 -2.75
CA PRO A 106 11.51 26.93 -3.96
C PRO A 106 11.74 25.93 -5.10
N ASP A 107 12.97 25.42 -5.24
CA ASP A 107 13.40 24.46 -6.25
C ASP A 107 13.21 22.98 -5.83
N ALA A 108 12.79 22.73 -4.60
CA ALA A 108 12.51 21.37 -4.13
C ALA A 108 11.18 20.86 -4.69
N MET A 109 11.14 19.57 -5.07
CA MET A 109 9.92 18.89 -5.46
C MET A 109 9.04 18.61 -4.24
N ARG A 110 7.78 19.01 -4.27
CA ARG A 110 6.77 18.87 -3.20
C ARG A 110 5.79 17.78 -3.54
N ILE A 111 5.77 16.72 -2.73
CA ILE A 111 4.93 15.54 -2.96
C ILE A 111 4.06 15.26 -1.73
N PHE A 112 2.77 15.12 -1.97
CA PHE A 112 1.88 14.43 -1.06
C PHE A 112 1.76 12.98 -1.48
N TRP A 113 2.02 12.04 -0.54
CA TRP A 113 1.93 10.60 -0.82
C TRP A 113 0.78 9.99 -0.04
N ASP A 114 -0.33 9.79 -0.72
CA ASP A 114 -1.57 9.34 -0.09
C ASP A 114 -1.67 7.80 -0.08
N VAL A 115 -1.64 7.24 1.12
CA VAL A 115 -1.75 5.78 1.32
C VAL A 115 -3.18 5.31 1.60
N ASP A 116 -4.16 6.23 1.70
CA ASP A 116 -5.59 5.92 1.82
C ASP A 116 -6.45 6.91 1.01
N ALA A 117 -6.12 7.07 -0.27
CA ALA A 117 -6.74 8.04 -1.16
C ALA A 117 -8.28 8.00 -1.19
N PRO A 118 -8.96 6.84 -1.12
CA PRO A 118 -10.41 6.81 -1.01
C PRO A 118 -10.96 7.59 0.19
N ALA A 119 -10.33 7.43 1.36
CA ALA A 119 -10.74 8.13 2.58
C ALA A 119 -10.43 9.63 2.50
N THR A 120 -9.21 9.98 2.02
CA THR A 120 -8.81 11.38 1.84
C THR A 120 -9.76 12.12 0.87
N ILE A 121 -10.10 11.51 -0.27
CA ILE A 121 -11.03 12.12 -1.23
C ILE A 121 -12.44 12.27 -0.65
N ALA A 122 -12.92 11.30 0.13
CA ALA A 122 -14.21 11.41 0.81
C ALA A 122 -14.21 12.59 1.79
N GLU A 123 -13.18 12.69 2.64
CA GLU A 123 -13.01 13.79 3.59
C GLU A 123 -12.97 15.16 2.90
N LEU A 124 -12.18 15.30 1.82
CA LEU A 124 -12.09 16.56 1.06
C LEU A 124 -13.43 16.96 0.43
N ARG A 125 -14.24 16.01 -0.01
CA ARG A 125 -15.57 16.28 -0.57
C ARG A 125 -16.60 16.68 0.49
N GLU A 126 -16.49 16.10 1.68
CA GLU A 126 -17.36 16.42 2.82
C GLU A 126 -16.99 17.75 3.49
N HIS A 127 -15.73 18.18 3.38
CA HIS A 127 -15.20 19.38 4.04
C HIS A 127 -14.60 20.36 3.02
N PRO A 128 -15.43 21.23 2.39
CA PRO A 128 -14.94 22.24 1.43
C PRO A 128 -13.92 23.23 2.00
N ASP A 129 -13.90 23.39 3.32
CA ASP A 129 -12.98 24.28 4.04
C ASP A 129 -11.65 23.58 4.43
N HIS A 130 -11.46 22.33 4.05
CA HIS A 130 -10.26 21.58 4.41
C HIS A 130 -9.00 22.29 3.87
N PRO A 131 -7.95 22.52 4.70
CA PRO A 131 -6.76 23.28 4.30
C PRO A 131 -6.08 22.74 3.03
N MET A 132 -6.13 21.43 2.83
CA MET A 132 -5.53 20.77 1.69
C MET A 132 -6.08 21.25 0.34
N HIS A 133 -7.32 21.76 0.26
CA HIS A 133 -7.86 22.32 -1.00
C HIS A 133 -7.00 23.47 -1.53
N ALA A 134 -6.56 24.37 -0.66
CA ALA A 134 -5.70 25.48 -1.05
C ALA A 134 -4.28 25.00 -1.41
N GLY A 135 -3.77 23.98 -0.71
CA GLY A 135 -2.41 23.46 -0.88
C GLY A 135 -2.20 22.53 -2.08
N LEU A 136 -3.27 21.90 -2.61
CA LEU A 136 -3.13 20.90 -3.70
C LEU A 136 -2.48 21.48 -4.95
N ALA A 137 -2.78 22.72 -5.31
CA ALA A 137 -2.20 23.40 -6.47
C ALA A 137 -0.71 23.76 -6.30
N ASP A 138 -0.20 23.79 -5.07
CA ASP A 138 1.19 24.09 -4.75
C ASP A 138 2.07 22.83 -4.71
N LEU A 139 1.44 21.65 -4.69
CA LEU A 139 2.14 20.38 -4.82
C LEU A 139 2.56 20.14 -6.27
N ASP A 140 3.74 19.58 -6.44
CA ASP A 140 4.19 19.13 -7.76
C ASP A 140 3.53 17.82 -8.17
N ALA A 141 3.21 16.96 -7.20
CA ALA A 141 2.44 15.75 -7.44
C ALA A 141 1.78 15.20 -6.18
N VAL A 142 0.69 14.45 -6.41
CA VAL A 142 0.11 13.49 -5.48
C VAL A 142 0.48 12.09 -5.97
N LEU A 143 1.14 11.28 -5.12
CA LEU A 143 1.34 9.86 -5.37
C LEU A 143 0.35 9.09 -4.51
N THR A 144 -0.27 8.04 -5.05
CA THR A 144 -1.29 7.27 -4.32
C THR A 144 -0.95 5.79 -4.24
N TYR A 145 -1.31 5.18 -3.14
CA TYR A 145 -1.13 3.75 -2.89
C TYR A 145 -2.00 2.85 -3.81
N GLY A 146 -3.11 3.40 -4.34
CA GLY A 146 -4.04 2.70 -5.21
C GLY A 146 -5.10 3.63 -5.77
N GLY A 147 -6.24 3.07 -6.19
CA GLY A 147 -7.42 3.80 -6.67
C GLY A 147 -7.44 4.13 -8.16
N GLY A 148 -6.33 3.96 -8.86
CA GLY A 148 -6.26 4.06 -10.33
C GLY A 148 -6.88 5.30 -10.95
N PRO A 149 -7.47 5.18 -12.16
CA PRO A 149 -8.06 6.31 -12.88
C PRO A 149 -9.11 7.11 -12.09
N PRO A 150 -10.01 6.50 -11.29
CA PRO A 150 -10.98 7.27 -10.50
C PRO A 150 -10.35 8.21 -9.48
N ILE A 151 -9.28 7.78 -8.79
CA ILE A 151 -8.57 8.62 -7.82
C ILE A 151 -7.75 9.70 -8.53
N VAL A 152 -7.11 9.36 -9.66
CA VAL A 152 -6.39 10.36 -10.48
C VAL A 152 -7.35 11.48 -10.89
N ALA A 153 -8.50 11.14 -11.49
CA ALA A 153 -9.50 12.12 -11.90
C ALA A 153 -10.04 12.93 -10.71
N ALA A 154 -10.23 12.32 -9.54
CA ALA A 154 -10.68 13.02 -8.35
C ALA A 154 -9.66 14.06 -7.88
N TYR A 155 -8.37 13.72 -7.76
CA TYR A 155 -7.32 14.66 -7.37
C TYR A 155 -7.14 15.78 -8.39
N GLU A 156 -7.16 15.47 -9.68
CA GLU A 156 -7.07 16.48 -10.75
C GLU A 156 -8.27 17.45 -10.70
N SER A 157 -9.48 16.95 -10.43
CA SER A 157 -10.68 17.78 -10.26
C SER A 157 -10.61 18.70 -9.03
N LEU A 158 -9.86 18.30 -8.01
CA LEU A 158 -9.60 19.11 -6.81
C LEU A 158 -8.41 20.08 -6.98
N GLY A 159 -7.76 20.10 -8.15
CA GLY A 159 -6.70 21.05 -8.48
C GLY A 159 -5.28 20.50 -8.37
N ALA A 160 -5.08 19.20 -8.11
CA ALA A 160 -3.75 18.61 -8.17
C ALA A 160 -3.16 18.67 -9.59
N ARG A 161 -1.92 19.15 -9.73
CA ARG A 161 -1.24 19.26 -11.03
C ARG A 161 -0.92 17.90 -11.67
N HIS A 162 -0.55 16.96 -10.84
CA HIS A 162 -0.26 15.57 -11.23
C HIS A 162 -0.72 14.63 -10.13
N CYS A 163 -1.41 13.57 -10.51
CA CYS A 163 -1.71 12.46 -9.63
C CYS A 163 -1.26 11.15 -10.28
N ARG A 164 -0.57 10.30 -9.53
CA ARG A 164 -0.07 9.02 -10.06
C ARG A 164 -0.19 7.91 -9.01
N PRO A 165 -0.86 6.79 -9.34
CA PRO A 165 -0.85 5.61 -8.51
C PRO A 165 0.54 4.94 -8.55
N ILE A 166 1.06 4.64 -7.36
CA ILE A 166 2.22 3.78 -7.13
C ILE A 166 1.71 2.62 -6.29
N TYR A 167 1.35 1.56 -6.94
CA TYR A 167 0.64 0.43 -6.31
C TYR A 167 1.51 -0.35 -5.34
N ASN A 168 0.84 -1.10 -4.46
CA ASN A 168 1.47 -2.19 -3.73
C ASN A 168 2.20 -3.15 -4.66
N ALA A 169 3.11 -3.90 -4.09
CA ALA A 169 3.92 -4.85 -4.83
C ALA A 169 4.44 -5.98 -3.93
N LEU A 170 5.10 -6.94 -4.55
CA LEU A 170 5.81 -8.01 -3.89
C LEU A 170 7.20 -7.54 -3.42
N ASP A 171 7.55 -7.88 -2.18
CA ASP A 171 8.94 -8.00 -1.76
C ASP A 171 9.34 -9.48 -1.80
N PRO A 172 10.11 -9.91 -2.82
CA PRO A 172 10.46 -11.33 -2.96
C PRO A 172 11.42 -11.85 -1.88
N ASP A 173 12.12 -10.94 -1.16
CA ASP A 173 12.99 -11.32 -0.05
C ASP A 173 12.17 -11.74 1.19
N THR A 174 10.94 -11.22 1.34
CA THR A 174 10.08 -11.51 2.48
C THR A 174 8.96 -12.49 2.17
N HIS A 175 8.44 -12.48 0.93
CA HIS A 175 7.32 -13.33 0.52
C HIS A 175 7.71 -14.19 -0.68
N HIS A 176 7.84 -15.50 -0.43
CA HIS A 176 8.27 -16.52 -1.39
C HIS A 176 7.69 -17.88 -1.02
N PRO A 177 7.68 -18.86 -1.94
CA PRO A 177 7.23 -20.21 -1.65
C PRO A 177 8.09 -20.88 -0.58
N VAL A 178 7.45 -21.57 0.35
CA VAL A 178 8.12 -22.37 1.40
C VAL A 178 7.50 -23.76 1.47
N ALA A 179 8.14 -24.68 2.19
CA ALA A 179 7.58 -26.01 2.45
C ALA A 179 6.22 -25.90 3.18
N PRO A 180 5.25 -26.74 2.83
CA PRO A 180 3.96 -26.77 3.53
C PRO A 180 4.11 -27.07 5.02
N ASP A 181 3.24 -26.46 5.84
CA ASP A 181 3.12 -26.70 7.27
C ASP A 181 1.71 -27.22 7.57
N GLU A 182 1.60 -28.47 8.04
CA GLU A 182 0.32 -29.16 8.28
C GLU A 182 -0.64 -28.37 9.18
N LYS A 183 -0.11 -27.51 10.07
CA LYS A 183 -0.96 -26.65 10.92
C LYS A 183 -1.83 -25.67 10.12
N PHE A 184 -1.45 -25.38 8.85
CA PHE A 184 -2.20 -24.48 7.96
C PHE A 184 -2.96 -25.18 6.84
N ARG A 185 -2.99 -26.52 6.85
CA ARG A 185 -3.73 -27.27 5.83
C ARG A 185 -5.22 -26.97 5.90
N CYS A 186 -5.77 -26.56 4.74
CA CYS A 186 -7.19 -26.26 4.55
C CYS A 186 -7.51 -26.17 3.05
N ASP A 187 -8.81 -26.21 2.71
CA ASP A 187 -9.29 -25.97 1.36
C ASP A 187 -9.34 -24.46 1.05
N LEU A 188 -9.76 -23.63 2.03
CA LEU A 188 -9.71 -22.18 1.91
C LEU A 188 -9.19 -21.53 3.19
N GLY A 189 -8.10 -20.77 3.07
CA GLY A 189 -7.53 -19.97 4.14
C GLY A 189 -7.89 -18.49 3.99
N PHE A 190 -8.26 -17.84 5.10
CA PHE A 190 -8.37 -16.37 5.16
C PHE A 190 -7.54 -15.85 6.33
N LEU A 191 -6.64 -14.92 6.06
CA LEU A 191 -5.74 -14.34 7.06
C LEU A 191 -5.87 -12.83 7.10
N ALA A 192 -6.61 -12.30 8.05
CA ALA A 192 -6.69 -10.87 8.32
C ALA A 192 -7.33 -10.57 9.68
N ASN A 193 -6.94 -9.44 10.29
CA ASN A 193 -7.63 -8.92 11.45
C ASN A 193 -9.05 -8.46 11.06
N ARG A 194 -9.98 -8.57 12.00
CA ARG A 194 -11.34 -8.04 11.84
C ARG A 194 -11.29 -6.52 11.79
N LEU A 195 -11.91 -5.94 10.76
CA LEU A 195 -12.07 -4.50 10.59
C LEU A 195 -13.55 -4.20 10.30
N PRO A 196 -14.14 -3.15 10.90
CA PRO A 196 -15.57 -2.84 10.73
C PRO A 196 -15.99 -2.70 9.26
N ASP A 197 -15.17 -2.05 8.43
CA ASP A 197 -15.42 -1.80 7.00
C ASP A 197 -15.14 -3.00 6.07
N ARG A 198 -14.83 -4.18 6.65
CA ARG A 198 -14.62 -5.43 5.90
C ARG A 198 -15.40 -6.61 6.49
N GLU A 199 -15.86 -6.50 7.73
CA GLU A 199 -16.47 -7.61 8.47
C GLU A 199 -17.62 -8.27 7.70
N ARG A 200 -18.59 -7.49 7.25
CA ARG A 200 -19.74 -7.99 6.50
C ARG A 200 -19.33 -8.75 5.23
N ARG A 201 -18.30 -8.27 4.55
CA ARG A 201 -17.79 -8.96 3.35
C ARG A 201 -17.09 -10.27 3.69
N VAL A 202 -16.40 -10.36 4.82
CA VAL A 202 -15.83 -11.63 5.28
C VAL A 202 -16.91 -12.63 5.68
N GLU A 203 -17.99 -12.17 6.30
CA GLU A 203 -19.15 -13.02 6.57
C GLU A 203 -19.71 -13.59 5.27
N GLU A 204 -19.93 -12.74 4.27
CA GLU A 204 -20.47 -13.14 2.97
C GLU A 204 -19.54 -14.07 2.19
N PHE A 205 -18.28 -13.69 2.01
CA PHE A 205 -17.35 -14.40 1.11
C PHE A 205 -16.67 -15.61 1.75
N PHE A 206 -16.54 -15.62 3.09
CA PHE A 206 -15.83 -16.70 3.79
C PHE A 206 -16.78 -17.57 4.64
N LEU A 207 -17.53 -16.97 5.59
CA LEU A 207 -18.34 -17.76 6.51
C LEU A 207 -19.54 -18.40 5.80
N ASN A 208 -20.25 -17.65 4.94
CA ASN A 208 -21.36 -18.20 4.16
C ASN A 208 -20.90 -19.25 3.14
N ALA A 209 -19.68 -19.12 2.58
CA ALA A 209 -19.10 -20.15 1.72
C ALA A 209 -18.77 -21.43 2.50
N ALA A 210 -18.29 -21.31 3.73
CA ALA A 210 -18.02 -22.44 4.60
C ALA A 210 -19.30 -23.20 4.97
N GLU A 211 -20.41 -22.51 5.25
CA GLU A 211 -21.71 -23.14 5.51
C GLU A 211 -22.24 -23.94 4.31
N GLN A 212 -21.96 -23.51 3.08
CA GLN A 212 -22.36 -24.21 1.85
C GLN A 212 -21.49 -25.45 1.55
N LEU A 213 -20.31 -25.55 2.16
CA LEU A 213 -19.34 -26.63 1.92
C LEU A 213 -18.94 -27.33 3.22
N PRO A 214 -19.85 -28.02 3.91
CA PRO A 214 -19.61 -28.62 5.24
C PRO A 214 -18.47 -29.67 5.25
N ASP A 215 -18.19 -30.29 4.10
CA ASP A 215 -17.15 -31.31 3.95
C ASP A 215 -15.77 -30.73 3.57
N ARG A 216 -15.66 -29.41 3.42
CA ARG A 216 -14.40 -28.72 3.13
C ARG A 216 -13.85 -28.03 4.38
N ALA A 217 -12.53 -28.01 4.50
CA ALA A 217 -11.86 -27.39 5.64
C ALA A 217 -11.56 -25.90 5.38
N PHE A 218 -12.06 -25.04 6.26
CA PHE A 218 -11.81 -23.60 6.24
C PHE A 218 -10.92 -23.18 7.39
N LEU A 219 -9.97 -22.26 7.13
CA LEU A 219 -9.01 -21.78 8.13
C LEU A 219 -9.07 -20.25 8.24
N LEU A 220 -9.44 -19.77 9.43
CA LEU A 220 -9.56 -18.35 9.75
C LEU A 220 -8.40 -17.92 10.66
N GLY A 221 -7.53 -17.05 10.17
CA GLY A 221 -6.46 -16.40 10.93
C GLY A 221 -6.65 -14.90 11.06
N GLY A 222 -6.06 -14.33 12.10
CA GLY A 222 -6.15 -12.92 12.44
C GLY A 222 -6.88 -12.67 13.76
N ALA A 223 -6.69 -11.49 14.36
CA ALA A 223 -7.30 -11.11 15.62
C ALA A 223 -8.73 -10.57 15.44
N GLY A 224 -9.55 -10.68 16.49
CA GLY A 224 -10.86 -10.05 16.59
C GLY A 224 -12.04 -10.90 16.06
N TRP A 225 -11.81 -12.19 15.73
CA TRP A 225 -12.84 -13.10 15.22
C TRP A 225 -13.36 -14.10 16.28
N GLU A 226 -12.98 -13.94 17.53
CA GLU A 226 -13.27 -14.88 18.63
C GLU A 226 -14.76 -15.09 18.85
N ASP A 227 -15.51 -14.01 18.89
CA ASP A 227 -16.94 -13.93 19.18
C ASP A 227 -17.85 -14.23 17.98
N LYS A 228 -17.29 -14.31 16.75
CA LYS A 228 -18.10 -14.60 15.57
C LYS A 228 -18.54 -16.05 15.52
N PRO A 229 -19.84 -16.33 15.28
CA PRO A 229 -20.33 -17.67 15.00
C PRO A 229 -19.61 -18.26 13.78
N LYS A 230 -19.23 -19.54 13.89
CA LYS A 230 -18.53 -20.26 12.84
C LYS A 230 -19.15 -21.65 12.70
N SER A 231 -19.29 -22.13 11.48
CA SER A 231 -19.67 -23.51 11.20
C SER A 231 -18.56 -24.48 11.65
N SER A 232 -18.89 -25.74 11.88
CA SER A 232 -17.99 -26.76 12.46
C SER A 232 -16.74 -27.04 11.62
N ASN A 233 -16.78 -26.73 10.32
CA ASN A 233 -15.68 -26.90 9.38
C ASN A 233 -14.74 -25.67 9.31
N VAL A 234 -15.02 -24.61 10.09
CA VAL A 234 -14.14 -23.43 10.19
C VAL A 234 -13.28 -23.52 11.44
N ARG A 235 -11.98 -23.70 11.25
CA ARG A 235 -10.99 -23.67 12.33
C ARG A 235 -10.41 -22.26 12.46
N TYR A 236 -10.64 -21.63 13.62
CA TYR A 236 -10.04 -20.34 13.98
C TYR A 236 -8.73 -20.53 14.72
N ILE A 237 -7.67 -19.83 14.30
CA ILE A 237 -6.31 -19.97 14.84
C ILE A 237 -5.74 -18.69 15.48
N GLY A 238 -6.55 -17.62 15.54
CA GLY A 238 -6.09 -16.35 16.11
C GLY A 238 -5.02 -15.67 15.28
N HIS A 239 -4.19 -14.88 15.95
CA HIS A 239 -3.09 -14.16 15.30
C HIS A 239 -2.04 -15.11 14.71
N VAL A 240 -1.67 -14.86 13.45
CA VAL A 240 -0.59 -15.57 12.75
C VAL A 240 0.60 -14.59 12.63
N PRO A 241 1.76 -14.91 13.20
CA PRO A 241 2.96 -14.08 13.08
C PRO A 241 3.40 -13.93 11.62
N THR A 242 3.96 -12.79 11.26
CA THR A 242 4.40 -12.48 9.88
C THR A 242 5.37 -13.54 9.32
N ARG A 243 6.26 -14.08 10.15
CA ARG A 243 7.17 -15.18 9.77
C ARG A 243 6.46 -16.45 9.27
N ASP A 244 5.19 -16.64 9.64
CA ASP A 244 4.39 -17.82 9.27
C ASP A 244 3.47 -17.54 8.07
N HIS A 245 3.40 -16.29 7.54
CA HIS A 245 2.52 -15.93 6.43
C HIS A 245 2.85 -16.71 5.16
N ASN A 246 4.14 -16.93 4.86
CA ASN A 246 4.53 -17.75 3.70
C ASN A 246 4.05 -19.20 3.84
N ALA A 247 4.20 -19.80 5.02
CA ALA A 247 3.74 -21.17 5.27
C ALA A 247 2.20 -21.26 5.19
N PHE A 248 1.47 -20.27 5.73
CA PHE A 248 0.02 -20.18 5.58
C PHE A 248 -0.39 -20.16 4.11
N ASN A 249 0.19 -19.25 3.33
CA ASN A 249 -0.14 -19.06 1.92
C ASN A 249 0.28 -20.25 1.04
N SER A 250 1.44 -20.87 1.30
CA SER A 250 1.96 -21.99 0.52
C SER A 250 1.28 -23.34 0.85
N THR A 251 0.57 -23.45 1.99
CA THR A 251 -0.03 -24.70 2.44
C THR A 251 -1.51 -24.83 2.10
N ALA A 252 -2.27 -23.75 2.20
CA ALA A 252 -3.70 -23.73 1.85
C ALA A 252 -3.90 -24.12 0.38
N LEU A 253 -4.96 -24.89 0.06
CA LEU A 253 -5.33 -25.17 -1.33
C LEU A 253 -5.62 -23.88 -2.09
N ALA A 254 -6.36 -22.95 -1.44
CA ALA A 254 -6.52 -21.58 -1.89
C ALA A 254 -6.53 -20.61 -0.71
N VAL A 255 -6.21 -19.35 -0.97
CA VAL A 255 -6.32 -18.26 0.02
C VAL A 255 -7.31 -17.22 -0.48
N LEU A 256 -8.12 -16.69 0.43
CA LEU A 256 -9.11 -15.67 0.12
C LEU A 256 -8.54 -14.27 0.37
N ASN A 257 -8.72 -13.39 -0.59
CA ASN A 257 -8.61 -11.94 -0.41
C ASN A 257 -9.99 -11.31 -0.44
N VAL A 258 -10.29 -10.47 0.55
CA VAL A 258 -11.51 -9.65 0.59
C VAL A 258 -11.08 -8.20 0.80
N ALA A 259 -11.44 -7.35 -0.14
CA ALA A 259 -11.16 -5.91 -0.08
C ALA A 259 -12.02 -5.22 0.99
N ARG A 260 -11.56 -4.08 1.52
CA ARG A 260 -12.38 -3.15 2.31
C ARG A 260 -13.48 -2.55 1.43
N ASP A 261 -14.63 -2.20 2.00
CA ASP A 261 -15.77 -1.65 1.23
C ASP A 261 -15.36 -0.43 0.40
N SER A 262 -14.62 0.50 0.97
CA SER A 262 -14.12 1.69 0.28
C SER A 262 -13.22 1.36 -0.93
N MET A 263 -12.32 0.39 -0.77
CA MET A 263 -11.40 -0.04 -1.82
C MET A 263 -12.12 -0.84 -2.92
N ALA A 264 -13.10 -1.67 -2.55
CA ALA A 264 -13.90 -2.43 -3.51
C ALA A 264 -14.77 -1.51 -4.37
N THR A 265 -15.35 -0.47 -3.77
CA THR A 265 -16.22 0.49 -4.45
C THR A 265 -15.47 1.33 -5.48
N ILE A 266 -14.26 1.79 -5.15
CA ILE A 266 -13.43 2.58 -6.07
C ILE A 266 -12.72 1.70 -7.10
N GLY A 267 -12.40 0.46 -6.71
CA GLY A 267 -11.59 -0.43 -7.53
C GLY A 267 -10.10 -0.04 -7.55
N TYR A 268 -9.32 -0.68 -8.40
CA TYR A 268 -7.91 -0.38 -8.65
C TYR A 268 -7.04 -0.26 -7.38
N SER A 269 -7.45 -0.92 -6.29
CA SER A 269 -6.79 -0.84 -4.98
C SER A 269 -6.44 -2.24 -4.46
N PRO A 270 -5.45 -2.92 -5.07
CA PRO A 270 -5.05 -4.25 -4.62
C PRO A 270 -4.53 -4.19 -3.19
N ALA A 271 -5.04 -5.07 -2.33
CA ALA A 271 -4.49 -5.25 -1.00
C ALA A 271 -3.06 -5.81 -1.10
N THR A 272 -2.18 -5.46 -0.16
CA THR A 272 -0.80 -5.99 -0.06
C THR A 272 -0.79 -7.51 -0.12
N ARG A 273 -1.75 -8.17 0.52
CA ARG A 273 -1.93 -9.63 0.53
C ARG A 273 -2.01 -10.27 -0.86
N VAL A 274 -2.57 -9.58 -1.86
CA VAL A 274 -2.63 -10.11 -3.23
C VAL A 274 -1.23 -10.41 -3.75
N PHE A 275 -0.28 -9.51 -3.51
CA PHE A 275 1.11 -9.68 -3.92
C PHE A 275 1.87 -10.65 -3.01
N GLU A 276 1.62 -10.61 -1.71
CA GLU A 276 2.23 -11.51 -0.72
C GLU A 276 1.83 -12.97 -0.97
N ALA A 277 0.55 -13.24 -1.17
CA ALA A 277 0.05 -14.58 -1.45
C ALA A 277 0.52 -15.07 -2.84
N ALA A 278 0.50 -14.21 -3.87
CA ALA A 278 1.06 -14.55 -5.17
C ALA A 278 2.57 -14.83 -5.09
N GLY A 279 3.31 -14.08 -4.26
CA GLY A 279 4.73 -14.30 -3.95
C GLY A 279 5.00 -15.67 -3.34
N ALA A 280 4.10 -16.16 -2.49
CA ALA A 280 4.15 -17.51 -1.92
C ALA A 280 3.60 -18.62 -2.85
N ALA A 281 3.30 -18.29 -4.12
CA ALA A 281 2.69 -19.18 -5.11
C ALA A 281 1.32 -19.74 -4.71
N ALA A 282 0.55 -19.01 -3.89
CA ALA A 282 -0.80 -19.40 -3.51
C ALA A 282 -1.79 -19.26 -4.67
N CYS A 283 -2.78 -20.15 -4.75
CA CYS A 283 -3.98 -19.92 -5.52
C CYS A 283 -4.85 -18.91 -4.77
N ILE A 284 -5.08 -17.75 -5.37
CA ILE A 284 -5.83 -16.67 -4.74
C ILE A 284 -7.27 -16.67 -5.28
N VAL A 285 -8.25 -16.68 -4.37
CA VAL A 285 -9.62 -16.30 -4.64
C VAL A 285 -9.81 -14.87 -4.14
N THR A 286 -10.32 -13.97 -4.95
CA THR A 286 -10.57 -12.58 -4.54
C THR A 286 -12.02 -12.19 -4.84
N ASP A 287 -12.57 -11.27 -4.05
CA ASP A 287 -13.79 -10.55 -4.41
C ASP A 287 -13.61 -9.79 -5.72
N ALA A 288 -14.70 -9.57 -6.45
CA ALA A 288 -14.68 -8.80 -7.69
C ALA A 288 -14.46 -7.31 -7.39
N TRP A 289 -13.42 -6.72 -7.99
CA TRP A 289 -13.16 -5.29 -7.98
C TRP A 289 -12.58 -4.85 -9.33
N GLU A 290 -12.88 -3.62 -9.72
CA GLU A 290 -12.43 -3.08 -10.99
C GLU A 290 -10.90 -2.94 -11.02
N GLY A 291 -10.29 -3.37 -12.13
CA GLY A 291 -8.83 -3.29 -12.32
C GLY A 291 -8.05 -4.53 -11.85
N VAL A 292 -8.67 -5.59 -11.34
CA VAL A 292 -7.96 -6.82 -10.94
C VAL A 292 -7.08 -7.36 -12.08
N GLY A 293 -7.55 -7.31 -13.31
CA GLY A 293 -6.83 -7.77 -14.50
C GLY A 293 -5.55 -6.99 -14.84
N LEU A 294 -5.33 -5.81 -14.25
CA LEU A 294 -4.07 -5.08 -14.39
C LEU A 294 -2.93 -5.78 -13.63
N PHE A 295 -3.26 -6.50 -12.57
CA PHE A 295 -2.30 -7.14 -11.68
C PHE A 295 -2.16 -8.63 -11.94
N LEU A 296 -3.28 -9.34 -12.00
CA LEU A 296 -3.36 -10.79 -12.20
C LEU A 296 -4.52 -11.12 -13.16
N GLU A 297 -4.29 -12.00 -14.14
CA GLU A 297 -5.30 -12.37 -15.12
C GLU A 297 -6.37 -13.27 -14.51
N PRO A 298 -7.68 -12.82 -14.49
CA PRO A 298 -8.76 -13.61 -13.95
C PRO A 298 -8.90 -14.98 -14.64
N GLY A 299 -9.10 -16.03 -13.82
CA GLY A 299 -9.25 -17.42 -14.26
C GLY A 299 -7.94 -18.13 -14.59
N LYS A 300 -6.81 -17.40 -14.71
CA LYS A 300 -5.49 -17.98 -15.00
C LYS A 300 -4.44 -17.73 -13.91
N GLU A 301 -4.44 -16.55 -13.31
CA GLU A 301 -3.47 -16.12 -12.30
C GLU A 301 -4.15 -15.80 -10.96
N ILE A 302 -5.47 -15.59 -10.98
CA ILE A 302 -6.33 -15.34 -9.82
C ILE A 302 -7.74 -15.80 -10.11
N LEU A 303 -8.47 -16.29 -9.11
CA LEU A 303 -9.89 -16.61 -9.21
C LEU A 303 -10.71 -15.44 -8.65
N VAL A 304 -11.79 -15.04 -9.32
CA VAL A 304 -12.61 -13.90 -8.94
C VAL A 304 -14.02 -14.38 -8.61
N ALA A 305 -14.52 -14.00 -7.44
CA ALA A 305 -15.85 -14.31 -6.93
C ALA A 305 -16.67 -13.02 -6.72
N ARG A 306 -17.95 -13.04 -7.01
CA ARG A 306 -18.88 -11.92 -6.82
C ARG A 306 -19.55 -11.96 -5.46
N ASP A 307 -19.69 -13.18 -4.91
CA ASP A 307 -20.32 -13.45 -3.63
C ASP A 307 -19.80 -14.76 -3.01
N GLY A 308 -20.33 -15.13 -1.84
CA GLY A 308 -19.95 -16.36 -1.15
C GLY A 308 -20.37 -17.64 -1.90
N ARG A 309 -21.38 -17.59 -2.76
CA ARG A 309 -21.80 -18.74 -3.60
C ARG A 309 -20.77 -19.00 -4.70
N ASP A 310 -20.27 -17.93 -5.31
CA ASP A 310 -19.18 -18.05 -6.29
C ASP A 310 -17.92 -18.63 -5.62
N VAL A 311 -17.58 -18.19 -4.39
CA VAL A 311 -16.47 -18.78 -3.62
C VAL A 311 -16.69 -20.26 -3.38
N ALA A 312 -17.90 -20.65 -2.92
CA ALA A 312 -18.22 -22.06 -2.67
C ALA A 312 -18.11 -22.89 -3.94
N ALA A 313 -18.65 -22.42 -5.06
CA ALA A 313 -18.55 -23.10 -6.35
C ALA A 313 -17.08 -23.28 -6.82
N LEU A 314 -16.28 -22.22 -6.71
CA LEU A 314 -14.86 -22.25 -7.07
C LEU A 314 -14.09 -23.28 -6.21
N ILE A 315 -14.31 -23.30 -4.89
CA ILE A 315 -13.61 -24.24 -3.98
C ILE A 315 -14.10 -25.68 -4.15
N ALA A 316 -15.38 -25.90 -4.46
CA ALA A 316 -15.91 -27.24 -4.72
C ALA A 316 -15.23 -27.91 -5.91
N GLU A 317 -14.94 -27.15 -6.98
CA GLU A 317 -14.34 -27.65 -8.22
C GLU A 317 -12.80 -27.58 -8.23
N LEU A 318 -12.19 -26.86 -7.30
CA LEU A 318 -10.74 -26.60 -7.30
C LEU A 318 -9.95 -27.89 -6.95
N THR A 319 -9.14 -28.34 -7.89
CA THR A 319 -8.22 -29.45 -7.66
C THR A 319 -6.84 -28.94 -7.23
N PRO A 320 -6.04 -29.75 -6.49
CA PRO A 320 -4.66 -29.37 -6.13
C PRO A 320 -3.78 -29.03 -7.33
N HIS A 321 -3.96 -29.75 -8.46
CA HIS A 321 -3.21 -29.48 -9.68
C HIS A 321 -3.54 -28.08 -10.25
N ARG A 322 -4.83 -27.75 -10.34
CA ARG A 322 -5.26 -26.45 -10.84
C ARG A 322 -4.86 -25.31 -9.92
N ALA A 323 -4.99 -25.50 -8.61
CA ALA A 323 -4.54 -24.50 -7.64
C ALA A 323 -3.03 -24.21 -7.78
N ALA A 324 -2.21 -25.27 -7.87
CA ALA A 324 -0.77 -25.11 -8.06
C ALA A 324 -0.42 -24.45 -9.42
N GLU A 325 -1.18 -24.71 -10.48
CA GLU A 325 -0.99 -24.05 -11.78
C GLU A 325 -1.27 -22.55 -11.68
N ILE A 326 -2.40 -22.15 -11.09
CA ILE A 326 -2.79 -20.75 -10.89
C ILE A 326 -1.74 -20.03 -10.03
N GLY A 327 -1.37 -20.61 -8.89
CA GLY A 327 -0.37 -20.01 -7.99
C GLY A 327 1.00 -19.81 -8.64
N ARG A 328 1.47 -20.78 -9.43
CA ARG A 328 2.74 -20.62 -10.19
C ARG A 328 2.66 -19.51 -11.23
N ARG A 329 1.53 -19.34 -11.92
CA ARG A 329 1.33 -18.26 -12.89
C ARG A 329 1.26 -16.91 -12.18
N ALA A 330 0.55 -16.83 -11.04
CA ALA A 330 0.50 -15.63 -10.21
C ALA A 330 1.91 -15.21 -9.75
N LEU A 331 2.71 -16.15 -9.23
CA LEU A 331 4.11 -15.90 -8.84
C LEU A 331 4.94 -15.37 -9.99
N ALA A 332 4.87 -16.02 -11.17
CA ALA A 332 5.62 -15.58 -12.34
C ALA A 332 5.22 -14.15 -12.77
N ARG A 333 3.92 -13.82 -12.69
CA ARG A 333 3.40 -12.49 -13.01
C ARG A 333 3.93 -11.44 -12.05
N VAL A 334 3.79 -11.64 -10.72
CA VAL A 334 4.19 -10.63 -9.74
C VAL A 334 5.70 -10.42 -9.69
N LEU A 335 6.51 -11.46 -9.89
CA LEU A 335 7.96 -11.34 -10.00
C LEU A 335 8.37 -10.52 -11.24
N ARG A 336 7.68 -10.69 -12.36
CA ARG A 336 7.98 -9.99 -13.61
C ARG A 336 7.53 -8.52 -13.58
N ASP A 337 6.35 -8.22 -13.04
CA ASP A 337 5.66 -6.94 -13.28
C ASP A 337 5.35 -6.14 -12.00
N HIS A 338 5.37 -6.79 -10.82
CA HIS A 338 4.81 -6.20 -9.61
C HIS A 338 5.68 -6.41 -8.37
N THR A 339 6.96 -6.05 -8.46
CA THR A 339 7.86 -5.99 -7.30
C THR A 339 8.09 -4.55 -6.85
N TYR A 340 8.52 -4.34 -5.60
CA TYR A 340 8.88 -3.01 -5.13
C TYR A 340 10.08 -2.42 -5.88
N ALA A 341 10.97 -3.22 -6.46
CA ALA A 341 12.02 -2.74 -7.34
C ALA A 341 11.47 -2.06 -8.60
N GLN A 342 10.37 -2.58 -9.16
CA GLN A 342 9.66 -1.95 -10.27
C GLN A 342 8.95 -0.67 -9.82
N ARG A 343 8.32 -0.66 -8.64
CA ARG A 343 7.70 0.56 -8.09
C ARG A 343 8.72 1.65 -7.82
N GLY A 344 9.87 1.30 -7.24
CA GLY A 344 10.98 2.25 -7.07
C GLY A 344 11.51 2.79 -8.40
N ALA A 345 11.58 1.95 -9.45
CA ALA A 345 11.93 2.39 -10.80
C ALA A 345 10.90 3.37 -11.39
N GLU A 346 9.60 3.12 -11.16
CA GLU A 346 8.53 4.02 -11.59
C GLU A 346 8.63 5.40 -10.91
N VAL A 347 8.92 5.41 -9.60
CA VAL A 347 9.10 6.63 -8.82
C VAL A 347 10.37 7.38 -9.24
N ASP A 348 11.51 6.67 -9.42
CA ASP A 348 12.76 7.26 -9.92
C ASP A 348 12.56 7.93 -11.28
N ALA A 349 11.92 7.23 -12.22
CA ALA A 349 11.64 7.78 -13.54
C ALA A 349 10.76 9.04 -13.48
N PHE A 350 9.76 9.04 -12.55
CA PHE A 350 8.92 10.21 -12.33
C PHE A 350 9.73 11.39 -11.78
N PHE A 351 10.56 11.19 -10.75
CA PHE A 351 11.39 12.22 -10.14
C PHE A 351 12.40 12.83 -11.16
N ARG A 352 13.06 11.98 -11.95
CA ARG A 352 14.02 12.45 -12.98
C ARG A 352 13.34 13.28 -14.05
N LYS A 353 12.21 12.81 -14.58
CA LYS A 353 11.44 13.54 -15.61
C LYS A 353 10.97 14.90 -15.13
N PHE A 354 10.53 14.97 -13.85
CA PHE A 354 10.10 16.23 -13.26
C PHE A 354 11.26 17.24 -13.17
N ARG A 355 12.43 16.81 -12.69
CA ARG A 355 13.63 17.64 -12.58
C ARG A 355 14.12 18.14 -13.93
N GLU A 356 14.13 17.31 -14.95
CA GLU A 356 14.50 17.72 -16.32
C GLU A 356 13.60 18.84 -16.85
N ARG A 357 12.30 18.74 -16.57
CA ARG A 357 11.32 19.80 -16.94
C ARG A 357 11.58 21.10 -16.20
N GLY A 358 11.88 21.05 -14.90
CA GLY A 358 12.25 22.21 -14.10
C GLY A 358 13.49 22.93 -14.68
N GLN A 359 14.56 22.19 -14.92
CA GLN A 359 15.80 22.73 -15.51
C GLN A 359 15.60 23.32 -16.92
N MET A 360 14.76 22.71 -17.74
CA MET A 360 14.44 23.25 -19.06
C MET A 360 13.65 24.56 -18.98
N ARG A 361 12.76 24.67 -17.99
CA ARG A 361 12.00 25.91 -17.75
C ARG A 361 12.91 27.03 -17.30
N GLU A 362 13.78 26.81 -16.33
CA GLU A 362 14.75 27.78 -15.85
C GLU A 362 15.69 28.28 -16.97
N ARG A 363 16.18 27.38 -17.83
CA ARG A 363 17.02 27.74 -18.99
C ARG A 363 16.29 28.62 -20.01
N ARG A 364 14.98 28.35 -20.22
CA ARG A 364 14.15 29.17 -21.12
C ARG A 364 13.88 30.57 -20.54
N GLU A 365 13.62 30.66 -19.24
CA GLU A 365 13.40 31.93 -18.54
C GLU A 365 14.69 32.77 -18.52
N ALA A 366 15.85 32.17 -18.21
CA ALA A 366 17.14 32.81 -18.27
C ALA A 366 17.51 33.31 -19.70
N GLY A 367 17.22 32.50 -20.72
CA GLY A 367 17.43 32.88 -22.13
C GLY A 367 16.54 34.03 -22.59
N ARG A 368 15.31 34.13 -22.07
CA ARG A 368 14.42 35.29 -22.37
C ARG A 368 14.89 36.55 -21.67
N ALA A 369 15.25 36.49 -20.39
CA ALA A 369 15.76 37.64 -19.64
C ALA A 369 17.09 38.19 -20.25
N GLY A 370 17.95 37.28 -20.76
CA GLY A 370 19.17 37.68 -21.46
C GLY A 370 18.94 38.34 -22.84
N ALA A 371 17.79 38.04 -23.51
CA ALA A 371 17.44 38.62 -24.78
C ALA A 371 16.78 40.00 -24.64
N GLU A 372 16.05 40.23 -23.53
CA GLU A 372 15.42 41.53 -23.22
C GLU A 372 16.42 42.57 -22.65
N GLY A 373 17.57 42.14 -22.14
CA GLY A 373 18.63 43.02 -21.64
C GLY A 373 19.62 43.51 -22.69
N VAL A 374 19.44 43.18 -23.98
CA VAL A 374 20.34 43.55 -25.11
C VAL A 374 19.66 44.54 -26.07
N LEU A 375 18.44 44.99 -25.78
CA LEU A 375 17.75 46.05 -26.48
C LEU A 375 17.79 47.35 -25.64
#